data_c8e51093e71e2f1c97a84d95e48a8f70
#
_entry.id   c8e51093e71e2f1c97a84d95e48a8f70
#
_cell.length_a   1.000
_cell.length_b   1.000
_cell.length_c   1.000
_cell.angle_alpha   90.00
_cell.angle_beta   90.00
_cell.angle_gamma   90.00
#
_symmetry.space_group_name_H-M   'P 1'
#
loop_
_entity.id
_entity.type
_entity.pdbx_description
1 polymer ?
#
loop_
_entity_poly.entity_id
_entity_poly.type
_entity_poly.pdbx_seq_one_letter_code
_entity_poly.pdbx_strand_id
1 'polypeptide(L)'
;MNNHQLFLSHIHEEKELAVLIKTAIEEEFSGFVEVFVSSDGTSIPAGSNFLKRIEDGLVNCIGALYLISPISVKRNWINFELGAVWIRNAISIRNEGAEIPALPFCHSNMTPAMLPQPIGNLNAITANQASQLEFAFRSIQTAVGGKGSLRTDFDALAHQVVLFEREYTLGSTVVDLFKSIGGDMEKLVQHCGSQPTGIKRTTLELGFIPTELVKKIQGYQNNELEGKIELTTKNPGMSFGTQGAVNGAEASVVIDIQLVVEFKELLLNV
;
A
#
# COMPACT_ATOMS: atom_id res chain seq x y z
N MET A 1 -5.48 -32.85 9.90
CA MET A 1 -4.17 -32.28 9.57
C MET A 1 -4.15 -30.91 10.20
N ASN A 2 -3.14 -30.58 11.02
CA ASN A 2 -3.00 -29.21 11.54
C ASN A 2 -2.59 -28.33 10.36
N ASN A 3 -3.48 -27.51 9.83
CA ASN A 3 -3.12 -26.49 8.86
C ASN A 3 -2.30 -25.45 9.59
N HIS A 4 -1.09 -25.19 9.08
CA HIS A 4 -0.25 -24.11 9.58
C HIS A 4 -0.79 -22.78 9.03
N GLN A 5 -1.34 -21.94 9.89
CA GLN A 5 -1.89 -20.66 9.50
C GLN A 5 -0.88 -19.54 9.69
N LEU A 6 -0.63 -18.75 8.65
CA LEU A 6 0.06 -17.46 8.73
C LEU A 6 -0.97 -16.33 8.78
N PHE A 7 -0.66 -15.29 9.52
CA PHE A 7 -1.45 -14.06 9.54
C PHE A 7 -0.80 -13.02 8.62
N LEU A 8 -1.56 -12.42 7.70
CA LEU A 8 -1.08 -11.35 6.83
C LEU A 8 -1.85 -10.07 7.10
N SER A 9 -1.13 -9.09 7.67
CA SER A 9 -1.61 -7.74 7.95
C SER A 9 -1.34 -6.81 6.77
N HIS A 10 -2.35 -6.04 6.37
CA HIS A 10 -2.24 -5.04 5.31
C HIS A 10 -3.36 -4.00 5.44
N ILE A 11 -3.27 -2.90 4.71
CA ILE A 11 -4.37 -1.95 4.53
C ILE A 11 -5.16 -2.27 3.26
N HIS A 12 -6.36 -1.72 3.14
CA HIS A 12 -7.26 -2.00 2.00
C HIS A 12 -6.59 -1.76 0.65
N GLU A 13 -5.82 -0.69 0.55
CA GLU A 13 -5.09 -0.27 -0.65
C GLU A 13 -3.98 -1.25 -1.06
N GLU A 14 -3.55 -2.12 -0.15
CA GLU A 14 -2.51 -3.15 -0.37
C GLU A 14 -3.09 -4.54 -0.66
N LYS A 15 -4.41 -4.66 -0.85
CA LYS A 15 -5.11 -5.95 -1.01
C LYS A 15 -4.54 -6.80 -2.14
N GLU A 16 -4.20 -6.19 -3.28
CA GLU A 16 -3.67 -6.93 -4.44
C GLU A 16 -2.30 -7.53 -4.13
N LEU A 17 -1.43 -6.78 -3.46
CA LEU A 17 -0.14 -7.28 -2.99
C LEU A 17 -0.33 -8.39 -1.95
N ALA A 18 -1.29 -8.24 -1.04
CA ALA A 18 -1.60 -9.26 -0.04
C ALA A 18 -2.05 -10.57 -0.70
N VAL A 19 -2.90 -10.51 -1.74
CA VAL A 19 -3.33 -11.68 -2.51
C VAL A 19 -2.16 -12.29 -3.26
N LEU A 20 -1.30 -11.50 -3.89
CA LEU A 20 -0.10 -11.97 -4.60
C LEU A 20 0.82 -12.76 -3.66
N ILE A 21 1.17 -12.20 -2.51
CA ILE A 21 2.05 -12.86 -1.52
C ILE A 21 1.37 -14.10 -0.93
N LYS A 22 0.07 -14.03 -0.59
CA LYS A 22 -0.72 -15.18 -0.13
C LYS A 22 -0.64 -16.33 -1.12
N THR A 23 -0.96 -16.06 -2.39
CA THR A 23 -0.98 -17.08 -3.44
C THR A 23 0.40 -17.74 -3.59
N ALA A 24 1.46 -16.93 -3.65
CA ALA A 24 2.82 -17.45 -3.77
C ALA A 24 3.21 -18.35 -2.58
N ILE A 25 2.81 -18.00 -1.35
CA ILE A 25 3.07 -18.81 -0.16
C ILE A 25 2.25 -20.12 -0.21
N GLU A 26 0.96 -20.04 -0.48
CA GLU A 26 0.08 -21.22 -0.50
C GLU A 26 0.48 -22.21 -1.60
N GLU A 27 0.92 -21.72 -2.77
CA GLU A 27 1.45 -22.54 -3.86
C GLU A 27 2.79 -23.18 -3.50
N GLU A 28 3.75 -22.42 -2.93
CA GLU A 28 5.04 -22.96 -2.51
C GLU A 28 4.87 -24.12 -1.53
N PHE A 29 3.99 -23.97 -0.56
CA PHE A 29 3.78 -24.97 0.46
C PHE A 29 2.61 -25.93 0.16
N SER A 30 2.13 -25.96 -1.10
CA SER A 30 1.11 -26.90 -1.61
C SER A 30 -0.14 -26.99 -0.73
N GLY A 31 -0.58 -25.85 -0.19
CA GLY A 31 -1.74 -25.74 0.70
C GLY A 31 -1.54 -26.28 2.13
N PHE A 32 -0.33 -26.71 2.48
CA PHE A 32 0.02 -27.07 3.87
C PHE A 32 0.10 -25.85 4.79
N VAL A 33 0.41 -24.69 4.22
CA VAL A 33 0.37 -23.37 4.86
C VAL A 33 -0.82 -22.62 4.29
N GLU A 34 -1.69 -22.12 5.15
CA GLU A 34 -2.82 -21.26 4.81
C GLU A 34 -2.52 -19.84 5.26
N VAL A 35 -2.79 -18.85 4.42
CA VAL A 35 -2.58 -17.44 4.77
C VAL A 35 -3.92 -16.77 5.03
N PHE A 36 -4.15 -16.41 6.29
CA PHE A 36 -5.29 -15.59 6.69
C PHE A 36 -4.97 -14.12 6.43
N VAL A 37 -5.78 -13.49 5.59
CA VAL A 37 -5.63 -12.07 5.21
C VAL A 37 -6.65 -11.25 5.99
N SER A 38 -6.18 -10.29 6.79
CA SER A 38 -7.00 -9.56 7.78
C SER A 38 -8.13 -8.71 7.18
N SER A 39 -8.04 -8.30 5.92
CA SER A 39 -9.08 -7.49 5.25
C SER A 39 -9.87 -8.25 4.18
N ASP A 40 -9.66 -9.57 4.05
CA ASP A 40 -10.37 -10.33 3.03
C ASP A 40 -11.84 -10.52 3.41
N GLY A 41 -12.70 -9.67 2.84
CA GLY A 41 -14.16 -9.79 3.00
C GLY A 41 -14.75 -11.12 2.53
N THR A 42 -13.98 -11.93 1.79
CA THR A 42 -14.34 -13.30 1.42
C THR A 42 -14.10 -14.27 2.57
N SER A 43 -13.12 -13.99 3.43
CA SER A 43 -12.80 -14.77 4.64
C SER A 43 -13.70 -14.40 5.83
N ILE A 44 -14.47 -13.28 5.75
CA ILE A 44 -15.32 -12.80 6.83
C ILE A 44 -16.76 -12.69 6.32
N PRO A 45 -17.64 -13.67 6.62
CA PRO A 45 -19.03 -13.63 6.21
C PRO A 45 -19.77 -12.39 6.75
N ALA A 46 -20.69 -11.85 5.96
CA ALA A 46 -21.55 -10.76 6.39
C ALA A 46 -22.23 -11.09 7.73
N GLY A 47 -22.16 -10.16 8.70
CA GLY A 47 -22.71 -10.35 10.04
C GLY A 47 -21.81 -11.05 11.05
N SER A 48 -20.62 -11.52 10.67
CA SER A 48 -19.65 -12.06 11.63
C SER A 48 -18.92 -10.92 12.38
N ASN A 49 -18.49 -11.21 13.62
CA ASN A 49 -17.69 -10.26 14.39
C ASN A 49 -16.26 -10.18 13.81
N PHE A 50 -15.98 -9.12 13.08
CA PHE A 50 -14.69 -8.85 12.42
C PHE A 50 -13.52 -8.93 13.41
N LEU A 51 -13.65 -8.31 14.59
CA LEU A 51 -12.59 -8.31 15.60
C LEU A 51 -12.30 -9.73 16.11
N LYS A 52 -13.33 -10.55 16.29
CA LYS A 52 -13.15 -11.95 16.72
C LYS A 52 -12.36 -12.78 15.69
N ARG A 53 -12.61 -12.57 14.40
CA ARG A 53 -11.86 -13.25 13.33
C ARG A 53 -10.39 -12.86 13.30
N ILE A 54 -10.10 -11.57 13.49
CA ILE A 54 -8.71 -11.10 13.62
C ILE A 54 -8.06 -11.69 14.87
N GLU A 55 -8.78 -11.68 16.00
CA GLU A 55 -8.31 -12.29 17.26
C GLU A 55 -7.99 -13.78 17.03
N ASP A 56 -8.90 -14.54 16.45
CA ASP A 56 -8.69 -15.96 16.15
C ASP A 56 -7.47 -16.17 15.24
N GLY A 57 -7.32 -15.34 14.19
CA GLY A 57 -6.16 -15.35 13.30
C GLY A 57 -4.84 -15.08 14.04
N LEU A 58 -4.81 -14.04 14.88
CA LEU A 58 -3.63 -13.69 15.68
C LEU A 58 -3.32 -14.73 16.76
N VAL A 59 -4.32 -15.35 17.37
CA VAL A 59 -4.15 -16.38 18.40
C VAL A 59 -3.63 -17.69 17.82
N ASN A 60 -4.05 -18.07 16.62
CA ASN A 60 -3.73 -19.38 16.04
C ASN A 60 -2.58 -19.36 15.02
N CYS A 61 -2.10 -18.19 14.56
CA CYS A 61 -1.04 -18.15 13.56
C CYS A 61 0.29 -18.69 14.11
N ILE A 62 1.05 -19.32 13.22
CA ILE A 62 2.42 -19.80 13.48
C ILE A 62 3.47 -18.76 13.07
N GLY A 63 3.07 -17.68 12.46
CA GLY A 63 3.87 -16.54 12.05
C GLY A 63 2.97 -15.45 11.49
N ALA A 64 3.47 -14.23 11.41
CA ALA A 64 2.74 -13.09 10.87
C ALA A 64 3.59 -12.31 9.85
N LEU A 65 2.95 -11.91 8.75
CA LEU A 65 3.51 -11.03 7.74
C LEU A 65 2.82 -9.68 7.84
N TYR A 66 3.58 -8.61 7.65
CA TYR A 66 3.09 -7.23 7.68
C TYR A 66 3.51 -6.53 6.39
N LEU A 67 2.57 -6.17 5.53
CA LEU A 67 2.86 -5.30 4.39
C LEU A 67 3.04 -3.88 4.91
N ILE A 68 4.19 -3.28 4.63
CA ILE A 68 4.56 -1.97 5.17
C ILE A 68 4.95 -1.02 4.04
N SER A 69 4.11 -0.03 3.83
CA SER A 69 4.34 1.11 2.94
C SER A 69 4.47 2.42 3.74
N PRO A 70 4.83 3.55 3.11
CA PRO A 70 4.79 4.87 3.74
C PRO A 70 3.40 5.28 4.26
N ILE A 71 2.33 4.64 3.77
CA ILE A 71 0.95 4.87 4.19
C ILE A 71 0.58 3.93 5.34
N SER A 72 0.78 2.63 5.16
CA SER A 72 0.35 1.62 6.14
C SER A 72 1.13 1.69 7.46
N VAL A 73 2.41 2.07 7.42
CA VAL A 73 3.25 2.24 8.63
C VAL A 73 2.67 3.25 9.63
N LYS A 74 1.82 4.17 9.18
CA LYS A 74 1.15 5.19 10.01
C LYS A 74 -0.14 4.67 10.66
N ARG A 75 -0.59 3.47 10.32
CA ARG A 75 -1.84 2.89 10.84
C ARG A 75 -1.60 2.24 12.21
N ASN A 76 -2.28 2.74 13.22
CA ASN A 76 -2.16 2.23 14.59
C ASN A 76 -2.48 0.74 14.70
N TRP A 77 -3.31 0.22 13.80
CA TRP A 77 -3.74 -1.17 13.80
C TRP A 77 -2.59 -2.15 13.59
N ILE A 78 -1.63 -1.83 12.72
CA ILE A 78 -0.43 -2.64 12.49
C ILE A 78 0.37 -2.83 13.78
N ASN A 79 0.54 -1.75 14.57
CA ASN A 79 1.24 -1.83 15.85
C ASN A 79 0.51 -2.68 16.88
N PHE A 80 -0.84 -2.67 16.85
CA PHE A 80 -1.65 -3.52 17.72
C PHE A 80 -1.46 -5.00 17.37
N GLU A 81 -1.58 -5.37 16.11
CA GLU A 81 -1.40 -6.75 15.63
C GLU A 81 0.03 -7.25 15.88
N LEU A 82 1.03 -6.40 15.61
CA LEU A 82 2.42 -6.71 15.91
C LEU A 82 2.63 -6.96 17.41
N GLY A 83 2.08 -6.12 18.27
CA GLY A 83 2.15 -6.29 19.73
C GLY A 83 1.54 -7.61 20.21
N ALA A 84 0.41 -8.01 19.61
CA ALA A 84 -0.24 -9.28 19.92
C ALA A 84 0.65 -10.48 19.56
N VAL A 85 1.23 -10.48 18.36
CA VAL A 85 2.14 -11.55 17.91
C VAL A 85 3.44 -11.55 18.73
N TRP A 86 3.99 -10.38 19.05
CA TRP A 86 5.20 -10.25 19.84
C TRP A 86 5.04 -10.85 21.25
N ILE A 87 3.93 -10.54 21.94
CA ILE A 87 3.66 -11.11 23.27
C ILE A 87 3.44 -12.62 23.18
N ARG A 88 2.74 -13.10 22.16
CA ARG A 88 2.57 -14.55 21.94
C ARG A 88 3.89 -15.25 21.71
N ASN A 89 4.78 -14.67 20.90
CA ASN A 89 6.13 -15.20 20.68
C ASN A 89 6.91 -15.28 21.99
N ALA A 90 6.89 -14.22 22.80
CA ALA A 90 7.57 -14.20 24.10
C ALA A 90 7.02 -15.28 25.07
N ILE A 91 5.71 -15.51 25.07
CA ILE A 91 5.06 -16.56 25.88
C ILE A 91 5.43 -17.95 25.33
N SER A 92 5.40 -18.16 24.00
CA SER A 92 5.77 -19.42 23.38
C SER A 92 7.20 -19.83 23.74
N ILE A 93 8.17 -18.91 23.56
CA ILE A 93 9.58 -19.16 23.87
C ILE A 93 9.79 -19.49 25.37
N ARG A 94 9.12 -18.77 26.27
CA ARG A 94 9.20 -19.03 27.72
C ARG A 94 8.67 -20.42 28.12
N ASN A 95 7.72 -20.93 27.33
CA ASN A 95 7.11 -22.25 27.54
C ASN A 95 7.79 -23.35 26.69
N GLU A 96 9.00 -23.12 26.21
CA GLU A 96 9.75 -24.04 25.36
C GLU A 96 9.04 -24.41 24.05
N GLY A 97 8.13 -23.54 23.60
CA GLY A 97 7.42 -23.68 22.34
C GLY A 97 8.22 -23.13 21.14
N ALA A 98 7.66 -23.28 19.94
CA ALA A 98 8.26 -22.77 18.72
C ALA A 98 8.25 -21.24 18.67
N GLU A 99 9.24 -20.65 18.02
CA GLU A 99 9.26 -19.23 17.70
C GLU A 99 8.15 -18.89 16.70
N ILE A 100 7.48 -17.75 16.92
CA ILE A 100 6.43 -17.20 16.05
C ILE A 100 7.03 -15.98 15.34
N PRO A 101 7.53 -16.14 14.09
CA PRO A 101 8.17 -15.04 13.38
C PRO A 101 7.18 -13.93 13.02
N ALA A 102 7.64 -12.70 13.17
CA ALA A 102 6.97 -11.50 12.67
C ALA A 102 7.83 -10.92 11.55
N LEU A 103 7.32 -10.92 10.31
CA LEU A 103 8.05 -10.62 9.09
C LEU A 103 7.49 -9.34 8.42
N PRO A 104 8.11 -8.17 8.58
CA PRO A 104 7.74 -6.97 7.84
C PRO A 104 8.24 -7.07 6.38
N PHE A 105 7.32 -6.85 5.45
CA PHE A 105 7.54 -6.77 4.00
C PHE A 105 7.42 -5.30 3.58
N CYS A 106 8.54 -4.62 3.45
CA CYS A 106 8.61 -3.23 3.03
C CYS A 106 8.40 -3.13 1.52
N HIS A 107 7.52 -2.22 1.09
CA HIS A 107 7.23 -1.97 -0.33
C HIS A 107 6.96 -0.49 -0.60
N SER A 108 6.82 -0.11 -1.88
CA SER A 108 6.44 1.24 -2.33
C SER A 108 7.29 2.35 -1.69
N ASN A 109 8.61 2.27 -1.89
CA ASN A 109 9.62 3.17 -1.33
C ASN A 109 9.84 3.09 0.19
N MET A 110 9.17 2.19 0.91
CA MET A 110 9.55 1.86 2.28
C MET A 110 10.76 0.92 2.28
N THR A 111 11.70 1.17 3.16
CA THR A 111 12.86 0.27 3.37
C THR A 111 12.96 -0.13 4.85
N PRO A 112 13.63 -1.25 5.17
CA PRO A 112 13.85 -1.66 6.55
C PRO A 112 14.47 -0.56 7.44
N ALA A 113 15.37 0.25 6.89
CA ALA A 113 16.03 1.36 7.61
C ALA A 113 15.06 2.52 7.96
N MET A 114 13.94 2.64 7.28
CA MET A 114 12.92 3.68 7.51
C MET A 114 11.85 3.27 8.52
N LEU A 115 11.84 2.02 8.96
CA LEU A 115 10.83 1.52 9.89
C LEU A 115 10.93 2.19 11.26
N PRO A 116 9.82 2.72 11.78
CA PRO A 116 9.79 3.27 13.14
C PRO A 116 9.85 2.14 14.18
N GLN A 117 10.23 2.50 15.40
CA GLN A 117 10.12 1.57 16.54
C GLN A 117 8.65 1.33 16.92
N PRO A 118 8.24 0.12 17.30
CA PRO A 118 9.08 -1.07 17.54
C PRO A 118 9.34 -1.96 16.31
N ILE A 119 8.65 -1.72 15.16
CA ILE A 119 8.76 -2.55 13.95
C ILE A 119 10.20 -2.60 13.44
N GLY A 120 10.94 -1.51 13.53
CA GLY A 120 12.34 -1.41 13.09
C GLY A 120 13.33 -2.31 13.86
N ASN A 121 12.88 -2.98 14.93
CA ASN A 121 13.69 -4.02 15.62
C ASN A 121 13.57 -5.40 14.98
N LEU A 122 12.64 -5.57 14.02
CA LEU A 122 12.43 -6.83 13.34
C LEU A 122 13.32 -6.93 12.10
N ASN A 123 13.64 -8.16 11.73
CA ASN A 123 14.39 -8.43 10.50
C ASN A 123 13.44 -8.31 9.29
N ALA A 124 13.25 -7.08 8.82
CA ALA A 124 12.37 -6.76 7.72
C ALA A 124 13.02 -7.02 6.37
N ILE A 125 12.21 -7.25 5.34
CA ILE A 125 12.63 -7.40 3.95
C ILE A 125 12.10 -6.28 3.06
N THR A 126 12.74 -6.08 1.90
CA THR A 126 12.22 -5.26 0.80
C THR A 126 11.55 -6.21 -0.20
N ALA A 127 10.22 -6.10 -0.35
CA ALA A 127 9.39 -7.08 -1.04
C ALA A 127 9.62 -7.14 -2.57
N ASN A 128 10.23 -6.12 -3.17
CA ASN A 128 10.57 -6.10 -4.61
C ASN A 128 11.96 -6.68 -4.92
N GLN A 129 12.61 -7.36 -3.96
CA GLN A 129 13.91 -7.99 -4.14
C GLN A 129 13.81 -9.51 -4.01
N ALA A 130 14.12 -10.23 -5.08
CA ALA A 130 14.01 -11.69 -5.18
C ALA A 130 14.73 -12.43 -4.04
N SER A 131 15.98 -12.04 -3.74
CA SER A 131 16.77 -12.67 -2.68
C SER A 131 16.18 -12.45 -1.27
N GLN A 132 15.52 -11.32 -1.04
CA GLN A 132 14.89 -11.04 0.23
C GLN A 132 13.53 -11.74 0.37
N LEU A 133 12.77 -11.88 -0.72
CA LEU A 133 11.59 -12.74 -0.76
C LEU A 133 11.96 -14.19 -0.48
N GLU A 134 13.01 -14.72 -1.13
CA GLU A 134 13.51 -16.07 -0.88
C GLU A 134 13.89 -16.24 0.61
N PHE A 135 14.58 -15.28 1.20
CA PHE A 135 14.93 -15.30 2.63
C PHE A 135 13.69 -15.38 3.52
N ALA A 136 12.64 -14.59 3.23
CA ALA A 136 11.39 -14.62 3.99
C ALA A 136 10.67 -15.97 3.84
N PHE A 137 10.61 -16.54 2.65
CA PHE A 137 10.00 -17.85 2.41
C PHE A 137 10.79 -18.99 3.10
N ARG A 138 12.12 -18.91 3.19
CA ARG A 138 12.93 -19.83 3.99
C ARG A 138 12.63 -19.71 5.48
N SER A 139 12.36 -18.51 5.98
CA SER A 139 11.95 -18.30 7.37
C SER A 139 10.60 -18.96 7.66
N ILE A 140 9.63 -18.82 6.73
CA ILE A 140 8.34 -19.52 6.81
C ILE A 140 8.55 -21.04 6.77
N GLN A 141 9.35 -21.53 5.81
CA GLN A 141 9.67 -22.95 5.68
C GLN A 141 10.22 -23.53 6.99
N THR A 142 11.12 -22.80 7.65
CA THR A 142 11.68 -23.19 8.94
C THR A 142 10.61 -23.24 10.03
N ALA A 143 9.74 -22.24 10.09
CA ALA A 143 8.66 -22.17 11.08
C ALA A 143 7.66 -23.33 10.97
N VAL A 144 7.43 -23.84 9.76
CA VAL A 144 6.55 -25.00 9.52
C VAL A 144 7.29 -26.35 9.58
N GLY A 145 8.61 -26.35 9.91
CA GLY A 145 9.42 -27.55 9.93
C GLY A 145 9.71 -28.16 8.54
N GLY A 146 9.49 -27.39 7.48
CA GLY A 146 9.77 -27.79 6.10
C GLY A 146 11.26 -27.88 5.80
N LYS A 147 11.62 -28.71 4.83
CA LYS A 147 13.00 -28.92 4.39
C LYS A 147 13.02 -29.03 2.85
N GLY A 148 14.16 -28.65 2.26
CA GLY A 148 14.38 -28.77 0.81
C GLY A 148 14.52 -27.43 0.13
N SER A 149 14.53 -27.45 -1.21
CA SER A 149 14.63 -26.27 -2.04
C SER A 149 13.24 -25.65 -2.25
N LEU A 150 13.17 -24.35 -2.21
CA LEU A 150 11.98 -23.59 -2.61
C LEU A 150 11.82 -23.68 -4.13
N ARG A 151 10.59 -23.66 -4.62
CA ARG A 151 10.23 -23.83 -6.05
C ARG A 151 9.76 -22.53 -6.69
N THR A 152 9.38 -21.55 -5.85
CA THR A 152 8.88 -20.23 -6.29
C THR A 152 9.92 -19.54 -7.17
N ASP A 153 9.50 -19.03 -8.32
CA ASP A 153 10.30 -18.10 -9.12
C ASP A 153 10.27 -16.71 -8.45
N PHE A 154 11.29 -16.47 -7.63
CA PHE A 154 11.39 -15.22 -6.86
C PHE A 154 11.68 -14.00 -7.72
N ASP A 155 12.31 -14.16 -8.89
CA ASP A 155 12.52 -13.06 -9.83
C ASP A 155 11.18 -12.64 -10.46
N ALA A 156 10.36 -13.60 -10.87
CA ALA A 156 9.01 -13.32 -11.36
C ALA A 156 8.12 -12.70 -10.27
N LEU A 157 8.17 -13.21 -9.03
CA LEU A 157 7.40 -12.66 -7.91
C LEU A 157 7.83 -11.23 -7.59
N ALA A 158 9.14 -10.96 -7.50
CA ALA A 158 9.66 -9.62 -7.27
C ALA A 158 9.25 -8.63 -8.37
N HIS A 159 9.27 -9.09 -9.63
CA HIS A 159 8.79 -8.28 -10.75
C HIS A 159 7.30 -7.92 -10.63
N GLN A 160 6.45 -8.85 -10.19
CA GLN A 160 5.03 -8.54 -9.93
C GLN A 160 4.85 -7.55 -8.78
N VAL A 161 5.67 -7.63 -7.73
CA VAL A 161 5.69 -6.63 -6.66
C VAL A 161 6.07 -5.26 -7.21
N VAL A 162 7.07 -5.15 -8.09
CA VAL A 162 7.46 -3.88 -8.75
C VAL A 162 6.29 -3.28 -9.55
N LEU A 163 5.55 -4.12 -10.28
CA LEU A 163 4.37 -3.65 -11.03
C LEU A 163 3.30 -3.11 -10.09
N PHE A 164 2.99 -3.83 -9.03
CA PHE A 164 2.07 -3.34 -7.98
C PHE A 164 2.54 -2.01 -7.37
N GLU A 165 3.81 -1.93 -6.97
CA GLU A 165 4.38 -0.72 -6.36
C GLU A 165 4.24 0.50 -7.27
N ARG A 166 4.44 0.32 -8.57
CA ARG A 166 4.28 1.38 -9.56
C ARG A 166 2.84 1.90 -9.59
N GLU A 167 1.86 1.02 -9.64
CA GLU A 167 0.44 1.39 -9.65
C GLU A 167 0.02 2.00 -8.31
N TYR A 168 0.43 1.42 -7.21
CA TYR A 168 0.15 1.89 -5.86
C TYR A 168 0.70 3.29 -5.60
N THR A 169 1.95 3.56 -6.01
CA THR A 169 2.58 4.87 -5.85
C THR A 169 1.92 5.90 -6.76
N LEU A 170 1.61 5.55 -8.01
CA LEU A 170 0.92 6.41 -8.95
C LEU A 170 -0.48 6.76 -8.44
N GLY A 171 -1.26 5.78 -7.98
CA GLY A 171 -2.60 5.99 -7.44
C GLY A 171 -2.60 6.90 -6.20
N SER A 172 -1.66 6.71 -5.27
CA SER A 172 -1.54 7.56 -4.08
C SER A 172 -1.16 9.00 -4.45
N THR A 173 -0.28 9.19 -5.44
CA THR A 173 0.10 10.52 -5.95
C THR A 173 -1.07 11.21 -6.63
N VAL A 174 -1.85 10.49 -7.42
CA VAL A 174 -3.07 11.00 -8.07
C VAL A 174 -4.08 11.48 -7.02
N VAL A 175 -4.35 10.65 -6.00
CA VAL A 175 -5.25 11.03 -4.90
C VAL A 175 -4.74 12.27 -4.17
N ASP A 176 -3.45 12.35 -3.85
CA ASP A 176 -2.89 13.50 -3.14
C ASP A 176 -2.87 14.78 -4.01
N LEU A 177 -2.63 14.65 -5.32
CA LEU A 177 -2.79 15.76 -6.27
C LEU A 177 -4.22 16.32 -6.20
N PHE A 178 -5.22 15.46 -6.39
CA PHE A 178 -6.62 15.91 -6.45
C PHE A 178 -7.13 16.43 -5.10
N LYS A 179 -6.72 15.86 -3.97
CA LYS A 179 -6.96 16.44 -2.64
C LYS A 179 -6.39 17.84 -2.50
N SER A 180 -5.20 18.05 -3.05
CA SER A 180 -4.49 19.33 -2.93
C SER A 180 -5.11 20.43 -3.78
N ILE A 181 -5.56 20.10 -4.98
CA ILE A 181 -6.23 21.08 -5.87
C ILE A 181 -7.70 21.30 -5.51
N GLY A 182 -8.30 20.38 -4.77
CA GLY A 182 -9.71 20.43 -4.42
C GLY A 182 -10.64 20.24 -5.62
N GLY A 183 -11.94 20.40 -5.39
CA GLY A 183 -12.95 20.31 -6.41
C GLY A 183 -13.90 19.13 -6.21
N ASP A 184 -14.87 19.02 -7.13
CA ASP A 184 -15.90 17.97 -7.13
C ASP A 184 -15.37 16.76 -7.91
N MET A 185 -14.87 15.75 -7.21
CA MET A 185 -14.27 14.56 -7.80
C MET A 185 -15.30 13.73 -8.58
N GLU A 186 -16.55 13.69 -8.13
CA GLU A 186 -17.61 12.98 -8.86
C GLU A 186 -17.83 13.59 -10.25
N LYS A 187 -17.93 14.92 -10.31
CA LYS A 187 -18.06 15.63 -11.60
C LYS A 187 -16.86 15.45 -12.51
N LEU A 188 -15.64 15.46 -11.94
CA LEU A 188 -14.43 15.25 -12.72
C LEU A 188 -14.39 13.83 -13.32
N VAL A 189 -14.63 12.82 -12.51
CA VAL A 189 -14.67 11.42 -12.96
C VAL A 189 -15.76 11.21 -14.02
N GLN A 190 -16.96 11.77 -13.80
CA GLN A 190 -18.05 11.69 -14.76
C GLN A 190 -17.70 12.40 -16.07
N HIS A 191 -17.12 13.61 -15.98
CA HIS A 191 -16.67 14.36 -17.15
C HIS A 191 -15.63 13.58 -17.96
N CYS A 192 -14.59 13.05 -17.31
CA CYS A 192 -13.55 12.26 -17.97
C CYS A 192 -14.10 10.95 -18.58
N GLY A 193 -14.98 10.26 -17.85
CA GLY A 193 -15.59 9.01 -18.33
C GLY A 193 -16.56 9.18 -19.50
N SER A 194 -17.11 10.39 -19.69
CA SER A 194 -18.04 10.69 -20.79
C SER A 194 -17.35 11.25 -22.06
N GLN A 195 -16.04 11.45 -22.04
CA GLN A 195 -15.32 12.01 -23.19
C GLN A 195 -15.24 11.01 -24.36
N PRO A 196 -15.35 11.50 -25.61
CA PRO A 196 -15.13 10.66 -26.78
C PRO A 196 -13.73 10.06 -26.82
N THR A 197 -13.59 8.86 -27.38
CA THR A 197 -12.36 8.06 -27.41
C THR A 197 -11.15 8.78 -28.06
N GLY A 198 -11.33 9.90 -28.72
CA GLY A 198 -10.26 10.70 -29.36
C GLY A 198 -9.67 11.79 -28.44
N ILE A 199 -10.34 12.14 -27.36
CA ILE A 199 -9.87 13.19 -26.43
C ILE A 199 -9.05 12.52 -25.35
N LYS A 200 -7.75 12.83 -25.31
CA LYS A 200 -6.81 12.21 -24.36
C LYS A 200 -6.56 13.05 -23.11
N ARG A 201 -6.78 14.36 -23.18
CA ARG A 201 -6.45 15.30 -22.10
C ARG A 201 -7.61 16.24 -21.82
N THR A 202 -7.74 16.66 -20.57
CA THR A 202 -8.65 17.71 -20.12
C THR A 202 -7.90 18.76 -19.33
N THR A 203 -8.44 19.99 -19.27
CA THR A 203 -7.83 21.10 -18.52
C THR A 203 -8.69 21.43 -17.32
N LEU A 204 -8.08 21.55 -16.17
CA LEU A 204 -8.68 22.04 -14.94
C LEU A 204 -8.16 23.45 -14.66
N GLU A 205 -9.06 24.41 -14.60
CA GLU A 205 -8.74 25.77 -14.18
C GLU A 205 -8.78 25.83 -12.64
N LEU A 206 -7.62 26.12 -12.04
CA LEU A 206 -7.49 26.16 -10.58
C LEU A 206 -7.70 27.57 -10.01
N GLY A 207 -7.73 28.58 -10.87
CA GLY A 207 -7.70 29.97 -10.44
C GLY A 207 -6.37 30.34 -9.76
N PHE A 208 -6.43 31.26 -8.80
CA PHE A 208 -5.23 31.64 -8.03
C PHE A 208 -4.90 30.61 -6.97
N ILE A 209 -3.70 30.02 -7.03
CA ILE A 209 -3.21 29.04 -6.07
C ILE A 209 -1.91 29.49 -5.39
N PRO A 210 -1.66 29.10 -4.11
CA PRO A 210 -0.45 29.42 -3.39
C PRO A 210 0.82 28.87 -4.05
N THR A 211 1.94 29.57 -3.90
CA THR A 211 3.26 29.15 -4.41
C THR A 211 3.64 27.73 -3.94
N GLU A 212 3.29 27.36 -2.72
CA GLU A 212 3.56 26.01 -2.18
C GLU A 212 2.81 24.92 -2.96
N LEU A 213 1.56 25.18 -3.34
CA LEU A 213 0.79 24.24 -4.17
C LEU A 213 1.34 24.18 -5.59
N VAL A 214 1.78 25.32 -6.16
CA VAL A 214 2.47 25.34 -7.46
C VAL A 214 3.69 24.41 -7.43
N LYS A 215 4.57 24.56 -6.44
CA LYS A 215 5.77 23.74 -6.27
C LYS A 215 5.41 22.25 -6.09
N LYS A 216 4.38 21.95 -5.33
CA LYS A 216 3.90 20.58 -5.09
C LYS A 216 3.47 19.93 -6.40
N ILE A 217 2.62 20.60 -7.21
CA ILE A 217 2.16 20.09 -8.50
C ILE A 217 3.33 19.95 -9.50
N GLN A 218 4.26 20.90 -9.51
CA GLN A 218 5.50 20.81 -10.32
C GLN A 218 6.35 19.60 -9.90
N GLY A 219 6.41 19.29 -8.61
CA GLY A 219 7.08 18.10 -8.10
C GLY A 219 6.47 16.82 -8.70
N TYR A 220 5.16 16.69 -8.70
CA TYR A 220 4.49 15.54 -9.33
C TYR A 220 4.69 15.48 -10.83
N GLN A 221 4.57 16.62 -11.52
CA GLN A 221 4.80 16.70 -12.97
C GLN A 221 6.19 16.23 -13.38
N ASN A 222 7.20 16.53 -12.58
CA ASN A 222 8.59 16.21 -12.91
C ASN A 222 9.03 14.82 -12.45
N ASN A 223 8.18 14.11 -11.70
CA ASN A 223 8.49 12.79 -11.13
C ASN A 223 7.37 11.78 -11.48
N GLU A 224 6.51 11.47 -10.52
CA GLU A 224 5.56 10.35 -10.60
C GLU A 224 4.52 10.51 -11.72
N LEU A 225 4.15 11.75 -12.06
CA LEU A 225 3.15 12.08 -13.10
C LEU A 225 3.78 12.69 -14.35
N GLU A 226 5.05 12.41 -14.61
CA GLU A 226 5.75 12.89 -15.81
C GLU A 226 4.98 12.49 -17.08
N GLY A 227 4.72 13.48 -17.95
CA GLY A 227 3.95 13.31 -19.19
C GLY A 227 2.45 13.10 -19.01
N LYS A 228 1.95 12.88 -17.79
CA LYS A 228 0.53 12.66 -17.49
C LYS A 228 -0.21 13.94 -17.07
N ILE A 229 0.52 14.89 -16.53
CA ILE A 229 0.00 16.23 -16.18
C ILE A 229 0.93 17.32 -16.70
N GLU A 230 0.37 18.52 -16.92
CA GLU A 230 1.13 19.72 -17.32
C GLU A 230 0.54 20.93 -16.60
N LEU A 231 1.34 21.54 -15.71
CA LEU A 231 0.97 22.74 -14.98
C LEU A 231 1.36 23.98 -15.79
N THR A 232 0.42 24.85 -15.99
CA THR A 232 0.65 26.19 -16.56
C THR A 232 0.32 27.24 -15.49
N THR A 233 1.22 28.21 -15.30
CA THR A 233 1.01 29.33 -14.39
C THR A 233 1.09 30.66 -15.12
N LYS A 234 0.23 31.62 -14.73
CA LYS A 234 0.17 32.98 -15.27
C LYS A 234 0.03 33.97 -14.12
N ASN A 235 0.33 35.23 -14.38
CA ASN A 235 0.07 36.35 -13.46
C ASN A 235 0.56 36.07 -12.02
N PRO A 236 1.88 35.85 -11.80
CA PRO A 236 2.39 35.70 -10.45
C PRO A 236 2.11 36.97 -9.66
N GLY A 237 1.64 36.83 -8.42
CA GLY A 237 1.23 37.97 -7.62
C GLY A 237 0.89 37.58 -6.18
N MET A 238 0.20 38.48 -5.52
CA MET A 238 -0.25 38.33 -4.15
C MET A 238 -1.77 38.37 -4.08
N SER A 239 -2.39 37.42 -3.43
CA SER A 239 -3.81 37.46 -3.09
C SER A 239 -3.99 37.78 -1.61
N PHE A 240 -4.99 38.60 -1.30
CA PHE A 240 -5.32 39.02 0.05
C PHE A 240 -6.61 38.33 0.51
N GLY A 241 -6.50 37.44 1.48
CA GLY A 241 -7.61 36.73 2.09
C GLY A 241 -7.76 37.03 3.57
N THR A 242 -8.73 36.40 4.23
CA THR A 242 -9.00 36.55 5.68
C THR A 242 -7.84 36.12 6.58
N GLN A 243 -6.93 35.32 6.04
CA GLN A 243 -5.73 34.81 6.76
C GLN A 243 -4.43 35.58 6.41
N GLY A 244 -4.52 36.67 5.63
CA GLY A 244 -3.38 37.50 5.25
C GLY A 244 -3.06 37.42 3.76
N ALA A 245 -1.86 37.97 3.40
CA ALA A 245 -1.36 37.97 2.04
C ALA A 245 -0.67 36.64 1.69
N VAL A 246 -1.06 36.03 0.57
CA VAL A 246 -0.49 34.76 0.07
C VAL A 246 0.11 35.00 -1.30
N ASN A 247 1.39 34.67 -1.46
CA ASN A 247 2.04 34.66 -2.76
C ASN A 247 1.59 33.43 -3.58
N GLY A 248 1.30 33.65 -4.86
CA GLY A 248 0.83 32.60 -5.74
C GLY A 248 0.74 33.02 -7.20
N ALA A 249 0.01 32.27 -7.99
CA ALA A 249 -0.24 32.54 -9.39
C ALA A 249 -1.61 31.97 -9.82
N GLU A 250 -2.18 32.52 -10.88
CA GLU A 250 -3.25 31.84 -11.59
C GLU A 250 -2.69 30.59 -12.25
N ALA A 251 -3.38 29.46 -12.12
CA ALA A 251 -2.89 28.18 -12.62
C ALA A 251 -3.99 27.37 -13.30
N SER A 252 -3.56 26.58 -14.26
CA SER A 252 -4.35 25.51 -14.86
C SER A 252 -3.49 24.26 -14.97
N VAL A 253 -4.13 23.09 -14.84
CA VAL A 253 -3.48 21.77 -14.99
C VAL A 253 -4.16 21.03 -16.11
N VAL A 254 -3.39 20.66 -17.13
CA VAL A 254 -3.80 19.71 -18.17
C VAL A 254 -3.54 18.31 -17.64
N ILE A 255 -4.53 17.44 -17.72
CA ILE A 255 -4.48 16.09 -17.13
C ILE A 255 -4.83 15.06 -18.21
N ASP A 256 -4.09 13.94 -18.22
CA ASP A 256 -4.45 12.78 -19.01
C ASP A 256 -5.76 12.17 -18.48
N ILE A 257 -6.78 12.08 -19.35
CA ILE A 257 -8.10 11.52 -18.99
C ILE A 257 -7.97 10.08 -18.51
N GLN A 258 -7.05 9.31 -19.10
CA GLN A 258 -6.81 7.93 -18.72
C GLN A 258 -6.39 7.81 -17.24
N LEU A 259 -5.62 8.76 -16.72
CA LEU A 259 -5.23 8.81 -15.32
C LEU A 259 -6.45 8.91 -14.39
N VAL A 260 -7.43 9.75 -14.72
CA VAL A 260 -8.64 9.91 -13.91
C VAL A 260 -9.55 8.69 -14.00
N VAL A 261 -9.66 8.08 -15.18
CA VAL A 261 -10.50 6.90 -15.42
C VAL A 261 -9.92 5.67 -14.72
N GLU A 262 -8.61 5.47 -14.78
CA GLU A 262 -7.89 4.36 -14.16
C GLU A 262 -8.03 4.38 -12.63
N PHE A 263 -7.89 5.55 -12.01
CA PHE A 263 -7.95 5.69 -10.55
C PHE A 263 -9.31 6.20 -10.03
N LYS A 264 -10.39 6.07 -10.81
CA LYS A 264 -11.73 6.59 -10.45
C LYS A 264 -12.22 6.10 -9.08
N GLU A 265 -12.03 4.82 -8.77
CA GLU A 265 -12.49 4.24 -7.49
C GLU A 265 -11.76 4.89 -6.29
N LEU A 266 -10.46 5.16 -6.42
CA LEU A 266 -9.69 5.86 -5.40
C LEU A 266 -10.12 7.32 -5.26
N LEU A 267 -10.40 8.00 -6.39
CA LEU A 267 -10.80 9.40 -6.42
C LEU A 267 -12.22 9.63 -5.84
N LEU A 268 -13.14 8.68 -6.02
CA LEU A 268 -14.49 8.76 -5.46
C LEU A 268 -14.53 8.51 -3.94
N ASN A 269 -13.46 7.96 -3.35
CA ASN A 269 -13.33 7.73 -1.91
C ASN A 269 -12.53 8.85 -1.20
N VAL A 270 -12.23 9.94 -1.90
CA VAL A 270 -11.51 11.12 -1.40
C VAL A 270 -12.46 12.09 -0.71
#